data_32198ae3870c05e42b2ff357eae3e425
#
_entry.id   32198ae3870c05e42b2ff357eae3e425
#
_cell.length_a   1.000
_cell.length_b   1.000
_cell.length_c   1.000
_cell.angle_alpha   90.00
_cell.angle_beta   90.00
_cell.angle_gamma   90.00
#
_symmetry.space_group_name_H-M   'P 1'
#
loop_
_entity.id
_entity.type
_entity.pdbx_description
1 polymer ?
#
loop_
_entity_poly.entity_id
_entity_poly.type
_entity_poly.pdbx_seq_one_letter_code
_entity_poly.pdbx_strand_id
1 'polypeptide(L)'
;MFDALAPSSALQLIGFADVDAFRPIESMEDARSIPLDVPNFAAARAVVALPTCRIIVMRSFARILDTAYRMPGGMVILPMTDDLQVNSKGMDLDARFFVALRGNDQCHFVEPQTNYHAMIIFSPGLKDRGWFDHADDLRAYVANRPALLHTRQLLLDILRTASVQPLLFESTEVAAHLQEGLLLALDDLFRIDARPDRSTSVQGGRSTKLVQRIDDYVAAYPTAPIYTADLAGEFGVSIRTLGGAVSKVRGMSLHQYIRLKRLWATRARLLKGGGATVATCARAQGFHHMGEFAAAYRATFHEAPSDTLARGRQIRLPAS
;
A
#
# COMPACT_ATOMS: atom_id res chain seq x y z
N MET A 1 -11.99 15.71 -1.72
CA MET A 1 -11.55 15.59 -0.31
C MET A 1 -10.35 16.48 -0.04
N PHE A 2 -9.20 16.26 -0.67
CA PHE A 2 -7.97 17.03 -0.41
C PHE A 2 -8.03 18.48 -0.89
N ASP A 3 -8.75 18.76 -1.97
CA ASP A 3 -8.82 20.10 -2.60
C ASP A 3 -9.43 21.19 -1.68
N ALA A 4 -10.15 20.76 -0.65
CA ALA A 4 -10.76 21.66 0.34
C ALA A 4 -9.88 21.90 1.59
N LEU A 5 -8.66 21.33 1.63
CA LEU A 5 -7.74 21.43 2.75
C LEU A 5 -6.55 22.31 2.37
N ALA A 6 -6.09 23.12 3.30
CA ALA A 6 -4.85 23.89 3.21
C ALA A 6 -3.85 23.42 4.28
N PRO A 7 -2.55 23.34 4.01
CA PRO A 7 -1.56 23.00 5.03
C PRO A 7 -1.51 24.07 6.13
N SER A 8 -1.22 23.64 7.36
CA SER A 8 -1.14 24.51 8.53
C SER A 8 -0.09 23.99 9.53
N SER A 9 0.04 24.61 10.70
CA SER A 9 0.88 24.07 11.78
C SER A 9 0.37 22.75 12.34
N ALA A 10 -0.94 22.45 12.21
CA ALA A 10 -1.58 21.22 12.70
C ALA A 10 -1.86 20.18 11.59
N LEU A 11 -1.82 20.59 10.32
CA LEU A 11 -2.13 19.73 9.18
C LEU A 11 -1.00 19.73 8.15
N GLN A 12 -0.33 18.59 8.01
CA GLN A 12 0.62 18.38 6.93
C GLN A 12 -0.11 17.81 5.71
N LEU A 13 0.05 18.45 4.55
CA LEU A 13 -0.42 17.96 3.24
C LEU A 13 0.77 17.60 2.37
N ILE A 14 0.78 16.37 1.84
CA ILE A 14 1.84 15.87 0.97
C ILE A 14 1.19 15.34 -0.30
N GLY A 15 1.48 15.96 -1.43
CA GLY A 15 1.04 15.51 -2.75
C GLY A 15 2.19 14.85 -3.51
N PHE A 16 1.88 13.83 -4.30
CA PHE A 16 2.82 13.14 -5.17
C PHE A 16 2.21 13.09 -6.58
N ALA A 17 2.82 13.81 -7.49
CA ALA A 17 2.45 13.81 -8.92
C ALA A 17 3.28 12.83 -9.75
N ASP A 18 4.40 12.35 -9.20
CA ASP A 18 5.33 11.43 -9.83
C ASP A 18 5.50 10.17 -8.97
N VAL A 19 5.38 9.02 -9.60
CA VAL A 19 5.54 7.71 -8.97
C VAL A 19 6.96 7.51 -8.40
N ASP A 20 7.96 8.09 -9.03
CA ASP A 20 9.35 7.99 -8.59
C ASP A 20 9.64 8.87 -7.35
N ALA A 21 8.79 9.88 -7.11
CA ALA A 21 8.82 10.73 -5.93
C ALA A 21 8.03 10.15 -4.74
N PHE A 22 7.18 9.16 -4.98
CA PHE A 22 6.37 8.55 -3.92
C PHE A 22 7.25 7.92 -2.84
N ARG A 23 6.92 8.22 -1.59
CA ARG A 23 7.57 7.63 -0.42
C ARG A 23 6.50 6.96 0.46
N PRO A 24 6.75 5.73 0.95
CA PRO A 24 5.88 5.10 1.92
C PRO A 24 5.82 5.90 3.23
N ILE A 25 4.89 5.56 4.12
CA ILE A 25 4.87 6.10 5.48
C ILE A 25 5.99 5.44 6.30
N GLU A 26 6.51 6.15 7.31
CA GLU A 26 7.65 5.69 8.14
C GLU A 26 7.42 4.34 8.84
N SER A 27 6.17 4.02 9.16
CA SER A 27 5.80 2.78 9.83
C SER A 27 5.72 1.56 8.88
N MET A 28 5.99 1.74 7.60
CA MET A 28 6.06 0.68 6.60
C MET A 28 7.53 0.30 6.36
N GLU A 29 7.92 -0.85 6.88
CA GLU A 29 9.24 -1.42 6.62
C GLU A 29 9.21 -2.22 5.30
N ASP A 30 10.31 -2.21 4.57
CA ASP A 30 10.49 -2.97 3.32
C ASP A 30 9.35 -2.78 2.29
N ALA A 31 8.72 -1.59 2.29
CA ALA A 31 7.59 -1.33 1.42
C ALA A 31 7.99 -1.39 -0.05
N ARG A 32 7.44 -2.37 -0.76
CA ARG A 32 7.56 -2.55 -2.20
C ARG A 32 6.22 -2.22 -2.85
N SER A 33 6.16 -1.08 -3.48
CA SER A 33 4.97 -0.65 -4.22
C SER A 33 5.23 -0.81 -5.72
N ILE A 34 4.38 -1.57 -6.41
CA ILE A 34 4.38 -1.74 -7.86
C ILE A 34 3.12 -1.06 -8.39
N PRO A 35 3.21 0.18 -8.89
CA PRO A 35 2.10 0.86 -9.53
C PRO A 35 1.56 0.09 -10.74
N LEU A 36 0.24 0.04 -10.86
CA LEU A 36 -0.46 -0.65 -11.95
C LEU A 36 -0.91 0.32 -13.05
N ASP A 37 -1.08 1.60 -12.69
CA ASP A 37 -1.48 2.67 -13.61
C ASP A 37 -0.59 3.90 -13.38
N VAL A 38 0.48 4.00 -14.15
CA VAL A 38 1.47 5.09 -14.04
C VAL A 38 0.95 6.40 -14.63
N PRO A 39 0.25 6.41 -15.78
CA PRO A 39 -0.26 7.65 -16.38
C PRO A 39 -1.23 8.42 -15.50
N ASN A 40 -2.08 7.70 -14.77
CA ASN A 40 -3.08 8.27 -13.87
C ASN A 40 -2.60 8.32 -12.41
N PHE A 41 -1.28 8.23 -12.21
CA PHE A 41 -0.71 8.28 -10.88
C PHE A 41 -0.98 9.62 -10.22
N ALA A 42 -1.61 9.58 -9.07
CA ALA A 42 -1.75 10.71 -8.17
C ALA A 42 -1.97 10.19 -6.75
N ALA A 43 -1.08 10.52 -5.86
CA ALA A 43 -1.19 10.17 -4.45
C ALA A 43 -1.16 11.43 -3.58
N ALA A 44 -1.83 11.39 -2.43
CA ALA A 44 -1.81 12.49 -1.48
C ALA A 44 -2.00 11.96 -0.05
N ARG A 45 -1.50 12.70 0.92
CA ARG A 45 -1.66 12.44 2.35
C ARG A 45 -2.01 13.71 3.09
N ALA A 46 -2.96 13.61 4.01
CA ALA A 46 -3.24 14.61 5.03
C ALA A 46 -2.90 13.97 6.39
N VAL A 47 -2.03 14.59 7.15
CA VAL A 47 -1.51 14.06 8.42
C VAL A 47 -1.80 15.03 9.53
N VAL A 48 -2.46 14.55 10.59
CA VAL A 48 -2.71 15.26 11.85
C VAL A 48 -2.18 14.42 13.00
N ALA A 49 -1.46 15.05 13.93
CA ALA A 49 -1.03 14.42 15.16
C ALA A 49 -1.97 14.79 16.30
N LEU A 50 -2.36 13.80 17.08
CA LEU A 50 -3.07 13.94 18.35
C LEU A 50 -2.18 13.35 19.47
N PRO A 51 -2.47 13.57 20.76
CA PRO A 51 -1.56 13.21 21.85
C PRO A 51 -1.05 11.76 21.85
N THR A 52 -1.90 10.79 21.51
CA THR A 52 -1.52 9.36 21.51
C THR A 52 -1.79 8.66 20.18
N CYS A 53 -2.14 9.40 19.13
CA CYS A 53 -2.31 8.82 17.81
C CYS A 53 -1.98 9.81 16.70
N ARG A 54 -1.71 9.25 15.52
CA ARG A 54 -1.52 10.00 14.28
C ARG A 54 -2.56 9.55 13.27
N ILE A 55 -3.29 10.49 12.72
CA ILE A 55 -4.29 10.28 11.67
C ILE A 55 -3.61 10.56 10.33
N ILE A 56 -3.67 9.62 9.42
CA ILE A 56 -3.19 9.76 8.04
C ILE A 56 -4.35 9.43 7.13
N VAL A 57 -4.95 10.43 6.50
CA VAL A 57 -5.90 10.20 5.41
C VAL A 57 -5.14 10.23 4.10
N MET A 58 -5.31 9.21 3.27
CA MET A 58 -4.58 9.09 2.02
C MET A 58 -5.50 8.86 0.83
N ARG A 59 -5.13 9.50 -0.29
CA ARG A 59 -5.47 9.06 -1.64
C ARG A 59 -4.34 8.15 -2.10
N SER A 60 -4.62 6.87 -2.24
CA SER A 60 -3.71 5.89 -2.82
C SER A 60 -3.85 5.85 -4.35
N PHE A 61 -3.20 4.91 -4.99
CA PHE A 61 -3.23 4.69 -6.43
C PHE A 61 -3.27 3.19 -6.72
N ALA A 62 -3.64 2.83 -7.95
CA ALA A 62 -3.65 1.43 -8.39
C ALA A 62 -2.26 0.82 -8.24
N ARG A 63 -2.11 -0.22 -7.37
CA ARG A 63 -0.81 -0.83 -7.04
C ARG A 63 -0.91 -2.23 -6.46
N ILE A 64 0.21 -2.94 -6.54
CA ILE A 64 0.52 -4.05 -5.64
C ILE A 64 1.41 -3.47 -4.54
N LEU A 65 1.08 -3.73 -3.29
CA LEU A 65 1.84 -3.28 -2.12
C LEU A 65 2.20 -4.49 -1.26
N ASP A 66 3.50 -4.73 -1.12
CA ASP A 66 4.06 -5.65 -0.13
C ASP A 66 4.81 -4.82 0.91
N THR A 67 4.50 -5.01 2.17
CA THR A 67 5.13 -4.25 3.26
C THR A 67 5.09 -5.02 4.56
N ALA A 68 6.04 -4.77 5.43
CA ALA A 68 5.95 -5.10 6.84
C ALA A 68 5.53 -3.85 7.62
N TYR A 69 4.50 -3.97 8.43
CA TYR A 69 4.12 -2.93 9.38
C TYR A 69 4.76 -3.21 10.74
N ARG A 70 5.32 -2.16 11.33
CA ARG A 70 5.75 -2.18 12.73
C ARG A 70 4.88 -1.21 13.52
N MET A 71 3.88 -1.76 14.22
CA MET A 71 2.83 -1.00 14.91
C MET A 71 2.69 -1.44 16.38
N PRO A 72 3.64 -1.08 17.25
CA PRO A 72 3.62 -1.53 18.65
C PRO A 72 2.39 -1.00 19.42
N GLY A 73 1.87 0.17 19.05
CA GLY A 73 0.63 0.73 19.63
C GLY A 73 -0.64 0.27 18.92
N GLY A 74 -0.50 -0.36 17.77
CA GLY A 74 -1.62 -0.75 16.91
C GLY A 74 -2.00 0.29 15.87
N MET A 75 -2.75 -0.15 14.86
CA MET A 75 -3.26 0.67 13.77
C MET A 75 -4.66 0.22 13.36
N VAL A 76 -5.52 1.17 13.04
CA VAL A 76 -6.81 0.93 12.40
C VAL A 76 -6.80 1.58 11.02
N ILE A 77 -7.22 0.83 9.98
CA ILE A 77 -7.40 1.35 8.62
C ILE A 77 -8.87 1.24 8.28
N LEU A 78 -9.47 2.32 7.83
CA LEU A 78 -10.87 2.34 7.41
C LEU A 78 -11.05 3.06 6.08
N PRO A 79 -12.04 2.62 5.25
CA PRO A 79 -12.35 3.26 3.99
C PRO A 79 -12.94 4.65 4.22
N MET A 80 -12.54 5.63 3.41
CA MET A 80 -13.10 6.99 3.45
C MET A 80 -14.18 7.23 2.39
N THR A 81 -14.35 6.31 1.46
CA THR A 81 -15.36 6.33 0.38
C THR A 81 -16.06 4.98 0.27
N ASP A 82 -17.19 4.93 -0.44
CA ASP A 82 -17.97 3.69 -0.57
C ASP A 82 -17.54 2.82 -1.77
N ASP A 83 -16.59 3.29 -2.57
CA ASP A 83 -16.07 2.61 -3.76
C ASP A 83 -14.71 1.91 -3.55
N LEU A 84 -14.27 1.77 -2.29
CA LEU A 84 -13.02 1.10 -1.95
C LEU A 84 -13.00 -0.34 -2.48
N GLN A 85 -11.91 -0.68 -3.16
CA GLN A 85 -11.61 -2.03 -3.63
C GLN A 85 -10.15 -2.36 -3.29
N VAL A 86 -9.96 -3.38 -2.45
CA VAL A 86 -8.64 -3.87 -2.05
C VAL A 86 -8.69 -5.38 -1.95
N ASN A 87 -7.73 -6.07 -2.55
CA ASN A 87 -7.50 -7.48 -2.24
C ASN A 87 -6.39 -7.59 -1.20
N SER A 88 -6.65 -8.25 -0.09
CA SER A 88 -5.66 -8.56 0.94
C SER A 88 -5.51 -10.06 1.11
N LYS A 89 -4.32 -10.57 0.82
CA LYS A 89 -4.00 -12.02 0.95
C LYS A 89 -5.00 -12.94 0.20
N GLY A 90 -5.60 -12.44 -0.89
CA GLY A 90 -6.60 -13.17 -1.69
C GLY A 90 -8.04 -13.05 -1.18
N MET A 91 -8.32 -12.11 -0.30
CA MET A 91 -9.65 -11.69 0.13
C MET A 91 -9.96 -10.31 -0.42
N ASP A 92 -11.13 -10.17 -1.04
CA ASP A 92 -11.61 -8.89 -1.51
C ASP A 92 -12.26 -8.13 -0.35
N LEU A 93 -11.70 -6.96 -0.07
CA LEU A 93 -12.19 -6.01 0.92
C LEU A 93 -12.84 -4.85 0.18
N ASP A 94 -14.04 -4.49 0.58
CA ASP A 94 -14.77 -3.34 0.10
C ASP A 94 -15.03 -2.34 1.24
N ALA A 95 -15.81 -1.31 0.97
CA ALA A 95 -16.10 -0.25 1.92
C ALA A 95 -16.89 -0.68 3.17
N ARG A 96 -17.29 -1.95 3.28
CA ARG A 96 -17.94 -2.52 4.47
C ARG A 96 -16.94 -2.97 5.52
N PHE A 97 -15.66 -3.09 5.14
CA PHE A 97 -14.62 -3.59 6.03
C PHE A 97 -13.76 -2.45 6.57
N PHE A 98 -13.35 -2.58 7.80
CA PHE A 98 -12.16 -1.91 8.33
C PHE A 98 -11.16 -2.97 8.78
N VAL A 99 -9.90 -2.59 8.91
CA VAL A 99 -8.85 -3.51 9.33
C VAL A 99 -8.12 -2.96 10.55
N ALA A 100 -7.71 -3.87 11.44
CA ALA A 100 -6.89 -3.53 12.59
C ALA A 100 -5.70 -4.48 12.66
N LEU A 101 -4.58 -3.96 13.15
CA LEU A 101 -3.38 -4.74 13.41
C LEU A 101 -2.58 -4.13 14.57
N ARG A 102 -1.85 -4.98 15.29
CA ARG A 102 -0.86 -4.59 16.30
C ARG A 102 0.36 -5.48 16.17
N GLY A 103 1.54 -4.95 16.53
CA GLY A 103 2.77 -5.71 16.40
C GLY A 103 3.39 -5.62 15.00
N ASN A 104 3.94 -6.71 14.52
CA ASN A 104 4.60 -6.81 13.23
C ASN A 104 3.84 -7.78 12.33
N ASP A 105 3.30 -7.31 11.22
CA ASP A 105 2.68 -8.19 10.21
C ASP A 105 3.18 -7.87 8.80
N GLN A 106 3.33 -8.94 8.03
CA GLN A 106 3.58 -8.85 6.59
C GLN A 106 2.25 -8.74 5.84
N CYS A 107 2.05 -7.61 5.22
CA CYS A 107 0.84 -7.28 4.51
C CYS A 107 1.06 -7.29 3.00
N HIS A 108 0.11 -7.89 2.29
CA HIS A 108 0.08 -8.00 0.85
C HIS A 108 -1.25 -7.46 0.36
N PHE A 109 -1.21 -6.34 -0.35
CA PHE A 109 -2.40 -5.68 -0.88
C PHE A 109 -2.31 -5.55 -2.39
N VAL A 110 -3.46 -5.64 -3.04
CA VAL A 110 -3.66 -5.18 -4.41
C VAL A 110 -4.78 -4.16 -4.38
N GLU A 111 -4.46 -2.95 -4.76
CA GLU A 111 -5.41 -1.87 -4.99
C GLU A 111 -5.57 -1.73 -6.50
N PRO A 112 -6.68 -2.20 -7.11
CA PRO A 112 -6.85 -2.16 -8.57
C PRO A 112 -7.14 -0.75 -9.10
N GLN A 113 -7.50 0.17 -8.22
CA GLN A 113 -7.86 1.56 -8.52
C GLN A 113 -7.34 2.51 -7.44
N THR A 114 -7.52 3.82 -7.66
CA THR A 114 -7.34 4.84 -6.63
C THR A 114 -8.35 4.63 -5.51
N ASN A 115 -7.87 4.59 -4.28
CA ASN A 115 -8.70 4.45 -3.09
C ASN A 115 -8.46 5.61 -2.11
N TYR A 116 -9.45 5.86 -1.26
CA TYR A 116 -9.35 6.80 -0.15
C TYR A 116 -9.54 6.03 1.15
N HIS A 117 -8.54 6.07 2.02
CA HIS A 117 -8.60 5.41 3.32
C HIS A 117 -7.91 6.25 4.41
N ALA A 118 -8.34 6.07 5.63
CA ALA A 118 -7.70 6.63 6.81
C ALA A 118 -6.92 5.54 7.53
N MET A 119 -5.75 5.89 8.02
CA MET A 119 -4.92 5.09 8.91
C MET A 119 -4.80 5.85 10.22
N ILE A 120 -5.20 5.24 11.32
CA ILE A 120 -5.06 5.79 12.66
C ILE A 120 -4.01 4.94 13.36
N ILE A 121 -2.85 5.53 13.59
CA ILE A 121 -1.68 4.87 14.17
C ILE A 121 -1.55 5.30 15.61
N PHE A 122 -1.60 4.35 16.54
CA PHE A 122 -1.54 4.61 17.97
C PHE A 122 -0.13 4.51 18.51
N SER A 123 0.17 5.34 19.51
CA SER A 123 1.38 5.21 20.32
C SER A 123 1.31 3.99 21.25
N PRO A 124 2.45 3.41 21.66
CA PRO A 124 2.47 2.29 22.60
C PRO A 124 1.83 2.57 23.97
N GLY A 125 1.70 3.85 24.33
CA GLY A 125 1.12 4.29 25.62
C GLY A 125 -0.41 4.41 25.64
N LEU A 126 -1.10 4.08 24.52
CA LEU A 126 -2.56 4.07 24.55
C LEU A 126 -3.06 3.00 25.51
N LYS A 127 -4.01 3.36 26.40
CA LYS A 127 -4.70 2.37 27.25
C LYS A 127 -5.35 1.32 26.37
N ASP A 128 -5.20 0.06 26.78
CA ASP A 128 -5.85 -1.05 26.10
C ASP A 128 -7.38 -0.89 26.12
N ARG A 129 -7.99 -0.93 24.95
CA ARG A 129 -9.44 -0.85 24.75
C ARG A 129 -10.02 -2.17 24.22
N GLY A 130 -9.21 -3.24 24.19
CA GLY A 130 -9.61 -4.55 23.67
C GLY A 130 -9.68 -4.63 22.13
N TRP A 131 -9.33 -3.57 21.40
CA TRP A 131 -9.40 -3.57 19.92
C TRP A 131 -8.41 -4.52 19.26
N PHE A 132 -7.31 -4.80 19.94
CA PHE A 132 -6.18 -5.57 19.42
C PHE A 132 -5.94 -6.88 20.18
N ASP A 133 -6.88 -7.34 21.01
CA ASP A 133 -6.74 -8.57 21.83
C ASP A 133 -6.43 -9.84 21.02
N HIS A 134 -6.62 -9.78 19.69
CA HIS A 134 -6.42 -10.90 18.79
C HIS A 134 -5.47 -10.56 17.62
N ALA A 135 -4.71 -9.49 17.71
CA ALA A 135 -4.13 -8.84 16.53
C ALA A 135 -2.61 -8.98 16.43
N ASP A 136 -2.08 -10.20 16.51
CA ASP A 136 -0.72 -10.46 16.01
C ASP A 136 -0.67 -10.43 14.47
N ASP A 137 -1.83 -10.44 13.80
CA ASP A 137 -2.00 -10.38 12.35
C ASP A 137 -3.00 -9.28 11.96
N LEU A 138 -2.91 -8.78 10.73
CA LEU A 138 -3.92 -7.90 10.14
C LEU A 138 -5.27 -8.63 10.10
N ARG A 139 -6.27 -8.06 10.75
CA ARG A 139 -7.64 -8.59 10.78
C ARG A 139 -8.61 -7.63 10.11
N ALA A 140 -9.49 -8.19 9.28
CA ALA A 140 -10.60 -7.48 8.70
C ALA A 140 -11.87 -7.71 9.50
N TYR A 141 -12.60 -6.64 9.73
CA TYR A 141 -13.87 -6.61 10.47
C TYR A 141 -14.95 -6.02 9.58
N VAL A 142 -16.16 -6.58 9.64
CA VAL A 142 -17.33 -5.97 9.02
C VAL A 142 -17.78 -4.81 9.88
N ALA A 143 -17.80 -3.61 9.31
CA ALA A 143 -18.17 -2.40 10.03
C ALA A 143 -19.69 -2.28 10.21
N ASN A 144 -20.11 -1.81 11.37
CA ASN A 144 -21.45 -1.24 11.51
C ASN A 144 -21.50 0.05 10.69
N ARG A 145 -22.38 0.12 9.68
CA ARG A 145 -22.43 1.25 8.72
C ARG A 145 -22.64 2.61 9.39
N PRO A 146 -23.58 2.81 10.31
CA PRO A 146 -23.70 4.07 11.06
C PRO A 146 -22.43 4.49 11.79
N ALA A 147 -21.78 3.57 12.52
CA ALA A 147 -20.54 3.85 13.23
C ALA A 147 -19.39 4.22 12.27
N LEU A 148 -19.29 3.52 11.12
CA LEU A 148 -18.28 3.83 10.10
C LEU A 148 -18.50 5.23 9.50
N LEU A 149 -19.74 5.59 9.16
CA LEU A 149 -20.07 6.90 8.63
C LEU A 149 -19.79 8.01 9.64
N HIS A 150 -20.11 7.79 10.91
CA HIS A 150 -19.81 8.72 12.00
C HIS A 150 -18.28 8.91 12.15
N THR A 151 -17.52 7.82 12.19
CA THR A 151 -16.05 7.87 12.29
C THR A 151 -15.43 8.60 11.09
N ARG A 152 -15.91 8.34 9.86
CA ARG A 152 -15.48 9.07 8.64
C ARG A 152 -15.72 10.57 8.75
N GLN A 153 -16.93 10.96 9.19
CA GLN A 153 -17.29 12.36 9.34
C GLN A 153 -16.40 13.04 10.38
N LEU A 154 -16.19 12.41 11.53
CA LEU A 154 -15.31 12.93 12.58
C LEU A 154 -13.87 13.12 12.10
N LEU A 155 -13.33 12.17 11.33
CA LEU A 155 -11.99 12.31 10.75
C LEU A 155 -11.91 13.50 9.78
N LEU A 156 -12.95 13.70 8.95
CA LEU A 156 -13.02 14.86 8.05
C LEU A 156 -13.11 16.18 8.81
N ASP A 157 -13.86 16.21 9.91
CA ASP A 157 -14.00 17.40 10.74
C ASP A 157 -12.69 17.73 11.49
N ILE A 158 -11.97 16.73 11.98
CA ILE A 158 -10.63 16.92 12.56
C ILE A 158 -9.66 17.52 11.52
N LEU A 159 -9.64 16.99 10.29
CA LEU A 159 -8.79 17.50 9.21
C LEU A 159 -9.15 18.95 8.84
N ARG A 160 -10.45 19.26 8.71
CA ARG A 160 -10.95 20.62 8.41
C ARG A 160 -10.57 21.59 9.53
N THR A 161 -10.79 21.20 10.78
CA THR A 161 -10.42 22.01 11.94
C THR A 161 -8.92 22.26 11.98
N ALA A 162 -8.10 21.23 11.74
CA ALA A 162 -6.64 21.39 11.67
C ALA A 162 -6.21 22.32 10.53
N SER A 163 -6.95 22.32 9.40
CA SER A 163 -6.68 23.20 8.26
C SER A 163 -7.05 24.67 8.54
N VAL A 164 -8.22 24.92 9.17
CA VAL A 164 -8.81 26.26 9.28
C VAL A 164 -8.50 26.93 10.62
N GLN A 165 -8.38 26.14 11.69
CA GLN A 165 -8.18 26.59 13.07
C GLN A 165 -7.01 25.86 13.75
N PRO A 166 -5.78 25.93 13.19
CA PRO A 166 -4.65 25.13 13.67
C PRO A 166 -4.27 25.42 15.13
N LEU A 167 -4.49 26.62 15.61
CA LEU A 167 -4.18 27.02 16.99
C LEU A 167 -4.94 26.20 18.05
N LEU A 168 -6.10 25.61 17.69
CA LEU A 168 -6.83 24.73 18.59
C LEU A 168 -6.02 23.46 18.95
N PHE A 169 -5.13 23.02 18.06
CA PHE A 169 -4.28 21.84 18.29
C PHE A 169 -3.06 22.15 19.17
N GLU A 170 -2.75 23.39 19.43
CA GLU A 170 -1.72 23.81 20.39
C GLU A 170 -2.24 23.69 21.83
N SER A 171 -3.56 23.73 22.03
CA SER A 171 -4.18 23.45 23.34
C SER A 171 -4.19 21.95 23.60
N THR A 172 -3.45 21.53 24.63
CA THR A 172 -3.42 20.12 25.07
C THR A 172 -4.82 19.60 25.43
N GLU A 173 -5.66 20.46 26.02
CA GLU A 173 -7.03 20.11 26.41
C GLU A 173 -7.90 19.86 25.18
N VAL A 174 -7.88 20.74 24.20
CA VAL A 174 -8.66 20.59 22.95
C VAL A 174 -8.19 19.37 22.17
N ALA A 175 -6.88 19.19 22.03
CA ALA A 175 -6.32 18.01 21.35
C ALA A 175 -6.72 16.70 22.04
N ALA A 176 -6.75 16.67 23.38
CA ALA A 176 -7.20 15.53 24.16
C ALA A 176 -8.70 15.25 23.97
N HIS A 177 -9.55 16.28 23.93
CA HIS A 177 -10.98 16.11 23.65
C HIS A 177 -11.26 15.59 22.23
N LEU A 178 -10.56 16.12 21.21
CA LEU A 178 -10.66 15.60 19.84
C LEU A 178 -10.23 14.13 19.75
N GLN A 179 -9.16 13.79 20.44
CA GLN A 179 -8.71 12.41 20.54
C GLN A 179 -9.74 11.51 21.22
N GLU A 180 -10.27 11.90 22.39
CA GLU A 180 -11.26 11.08 23.10
C GLU A 180 -12.52 10.87 22.26
N GLY A 181 -13.01 11.91 21.55
CA GLY A 181 -14.10 11.77 20.59
C GLY A 181 -13.81 10.71 19.52
N LEU A 182 -12.58 10.71 18.96
CA LEU A 182 -12.15 9.70 18.01
C LEU A 182 -12.09 8.30 18.62
N LEU A 183 -11.56 8.17 19.84
CA LEU A 183 -11.46 6.87 20.52
C LEU A 183 -12.86 6.30 20.82
N LEU A 184 -13.82 7.12 21.23
CA LEU A 184 -15.21 6.71 21.43
C LEU A 184 -15.88 6.26 20.12
N ALA A 185 -15.65 6.97 19.02
CA ALA A 185 -16.15 6.57 17.71
C ALA A 185 -15.55 5.22 17.25
N LEU A 186 -14.30 4.95 17.57
CA LEU A 186 -13.67 3.66 17.34
C LEU A 186 -14.21 2.56 18.26
N ASP A 187 -14.49 2.86 19.53
CA ASP A 187 -15.17 1.91 20.43
C ASP A 187 -16.51 1.47 19.81
N ASP A 188 -17.29 2.39 19.26
CA ASP A 188 -18.54 2.07 18.58
C ASP A 188 -18.32 1.25 17.29
N LEU A 189 -17.23 1.51 16.56
CA LEU A 189 -16.87 0.76 15.36
C LEU A 189 -16.51 -0.70 15.69
N PHE A 190 -15.82 -0.95 16.82
CA PHE A 190 -15.43 -2.28 17.29
C PHE A 190 -16.55 -3.01 18.05
N ARG A 191 -17.67 -2.33 18.38
CA ARG A 191 -18.78 -2.93 19.14
C ARG A 191 -19.53 -4.00 18.34
N ILE A 192 -19.76 -5.12 19.00
CA ILE A 192 -20.84 -6.14 18.85
C ILE A 192 -20.94 -6.87 17.49
N ASP A 193 -20.84 -6.22 16.33
CA ASP A 193 -21.00 -6.86 15.02
C ASP A 193 -19.69 -6.99 14.24
N ALA A 194 -18.60 -6.50 14.78
CA ALA A 194 -17.28 -6.68 14.20
C ALA A 194 -16.83 -8.13 14.40
N ARG A 195 -17.47 -9.09 13.70
CA ARG A 195 -16.99 -10.47 13.68
C ARG A 195 -15.79 -10.51 12.74
N PRO A 196 -14.62 -10.97 13.25
CA PRO A 196 -13.52 -11.24 12.34
C PRO A 196 -14.01 -12.28 11.32
N ASP A 197 -13.85 -11.97 10.05
CA ASP A 197 -14.17 -12.95 9.02
C ASP A 197 -13.18 -14.12 9.15
N ARG A 198 -13.68 -15.22 9.74
CA ARG A 198 -12.90 -16.44 9.99
C ARG A 198 -12.42 -17.14 8.72
N SER A 199 -12.93 -16.72 7.56
CA SER A 199 -12.62 -17.39 6.27
C SER A 199 -11.21 -17.09 5.76
N THR A 200 -10.53 -16.08 6.31
CA THR A 200 -9.32 -15.51 5.73
C THR A 200 -7.99 -16.14 6.17
N SER A 201 -7.92 -16.77 7.34
CA SER A 201 -6.62 -17.10 7.93
C SER A 201 -5.88 -18.30 7.31
N VAL A 202 -6.60 -19.31 6.80
CA VAL A 202 -5.95 -20.59 6.43
C VAL A 202 -5.71 -20.75 4.93
N GLN A 203 -6.67 -20.43 4.08
CA GLN A 203 -6.51 -20.58 2.62
C GLN A 203 -5.71 -19.42 1.99
N GLY A 204 -5.89 -18.18 2.46
CA GLY A 204 -5.06 -17.05 2.03
C GLY A 204 -3.58 -17.28 2.31
N GLY A 205 -3.25 -17.83 3.47
CA GLY A 205 -1.87 -18.09 3.89
C GLY A 205 -1.07 -19.00 2.95
N ARG A 206 -1.66 -20.06 2.39
CA ARG A 206 -0.96 -20.95 1.44
C ARG A 206 -0.68 -20.27 0.09
N SER A 207 -1.66 -19.59 -0.47
CA SER A 207 -1.50 -18.85 -1.72
C SER A 207 -0.50 -17.71 -1.56
N THR A 208 -0.56 -16.97 -0.46
CA THR A 208 0.38 -15.88 -0.15
C THR A 208 1.81 -16.39 -0.01
N LYS A 209 2.02 -17.47 0.75
CA LYS A 209 3.35 -18.11 0.88
C LYS A 209 3.89 -18.59 -0.48
N LEU A 210 3.01 -19.11 -1.34
CA LEU A 210 3.43 -19.55 -2.68
C LEU A 210 3.85 -18.36 -3.55
N VAL A 211 3.10 -17.25 -3.51
CA VAL A 211 3.46 -16.02 -4.22
C VAL A 211 4.77 -15.44 -3.68
N GLN A 212 5.00 -15.47 -2.37
CA GLN A 212 6.25 -15.04 -1.77
C GLN A 212 7.45 -15.88 -2.26
N ARG A 213 7.30 -17.21 -2.35
CA ARG A 213 8.34 -18.08 -2.94
C ARG A 213 8.61 -17.72 -4.41
N ILE A 214 7.57 -17.35 -5.18
CA ILE A 214 7.76 -16.84 -6.56
C ILE A 214 8.58 -15.55 -6.54
N ASP A 215 8.27 -14.63 -5.62
CA ASP A 215 8.97 -13.36 -5.48
C ASP A 215 10.45 -13.55 -5.16
N ASP A 216 10.76 -14.45 -4.23
CA ASP A 216 12.10 -14.80 -3.84
C ASP A 216 12.87 -15.46 -5.00
N TYR A 217 12.22 -16.37 -5.74
CA TYR A 217 12.80 -17.01 -6.90
C TYR A 217 13.13 -16.01 -8.02
N VAL A 218 12.21 -15.11 -8.34
CA VAL A 218 12.42 -14.05 -9.36
C VAL A 218 13.55 -13.11 -8.94
N ALA A 219 13.66 -12.81 -7.66
CA ALA A 219 14.73 -11.96 -7.12
C ALA A 219 16.10 -12.66 -7.18
N ALA A 220 16.14 -13.96 -6.88
CA ALA A 220 17.36 -14.77 -6.92
C ALA A 220 17.86 -15.03 -8.36
N TYR A 221 16.92 -15.17 -9.31
CA TYR A 221 17.23 -15.51 -10.71
C TYR A 221 16.65 -14.47 -11.69
N PRO A 222 17.09 -13.22 -11.66
CA PRO A 222 16.48 -12.13 -12.43
C PRO A 222 16.61 -12.31 -13.94
N THR A 223 17.66 -12.98 -14.42
CA THR A 223 17.95 -13.18 -15.85
C THR A 223 17.40 -14.50 -16.39
N ALA A 224 17.09 -15.48 -15.52
CA ALA A 224 16.68 -16.81 -15.95
C ALA A 224 15.32 -16.77 -16.69
N PRO A 225 15.16 -17.53 -17.77
CA PRO A 225 13.84 -17.78 -18.30
C PRO A 225 13.00 -18.50 -17.25
N ILE A 226 11.79 -18.02 -17.02
CA ILE A 226 10.89 -18.59 -16.02
C ILE A 226 9.75 -19.28 -16.75
N TYR A 227 9.80 -20.60 -16.76
CA TYR A 227 8.71 -21.43 -17.27
C TYR A 227 7.80 -21.87 -16.13
N THR A 228 6.50 -21.78 -16.35
CA THR A 228 5.50 -22.13 -15.32
C THR A 228 5.64 -23.58 -14.85
N ALA A 229 6.02 -24.49 -15.76
CA ALA A 229 6.22 -25.90 -15.44
C ALA A 229 7.41 -26.13 -14.50
N ASP A 230 8.52 -25.41 -14.74
CA ASP A 230 9.73 -25.52 -13.93
C ASP A 230 9.49 -24.99 -12.51
N LEU A 231 8.84 -23.82 -12.38
CA LEU A 231 8.43 -23.29 -11.09
C LEU A 231 7.47 -24.22 -10.34
N ALA A 232 6.51 -24.82 -11.04
CA ALA A 232 5.57 -25.76 -10.44
C ALA A 232 6.28 -26.99 -9.90
N GLY A 233 7.26 -27.52 -10.67
CA GLY A 233 8.14 -28.61 -10.25
C GLY A 233 9.01 -28.25 -9.05
N GLU A 234 9.70 -27.11 -9.10
CA GLU A 234 10.55 -26.59 -8.01
C GLU A 234 9.77 -26.42 -6.70
N PHE A 235 8.51 -25.99 -6.80
CA PHE A 235 7.68 -25.74 -5.62
C PHE A 235 6.84 -26.95 -5.19
N GLY A 236 6.88 -28.05 -5.95
CA GLY A 236 6.10 -29.27 -5.65
C GLY A 236 4.59 -29.06 -5.76
N VAL A 237 4.13 -28.22 -6.68
CA VAL A 237 2.70 -27.91 -6.89
C VAL A 237 2.32 -28.08 -8.36
N SER A 238 1.01 -28.21 -8.65
CA SER A 238 0.55 -28.20 -10.03
C SER A 238 0.61 -26.80 -10.65
N ILE A 239 0.74 -26.73 -11.99
CA ILE A 239 0.66 -25.48 -12.76
C ILE A 239 -0.64 -24.73 -12.44
N ARG A 240 -1.75 -25.44 -12.29
CA ARG A 240 -3.06 -24.89 -11.92
C ARG A 240 -3.02 -24.24 -10.53
N THR A 241 -2.41 -24.91 -9.55
CA THR A 241 -2.25 -24.40 -8.18
C THR A 241 -1.41 -23.12 -8.17
N LEU A 242 -0.30 -23.14 -8.91
CA LEU A 242 0.61 -21.99 -9.03
C LEU A 242 -0.09 -20.79 -9.66
N GLY A 243 -0.74 -20.97 -10.82
CA GLY A 243 -1.49 -19.91 -11.50
C GLY A 243 -2.67 -19.41 -10.68
N GLY A 244 -3.41 -20.30 -10.02
CA GLY A 244 -4.52 -19.95 -9.14
C GLY A 244 -4.10 -19.13 -7.92
N ALA A 245 -2.93 -19.45 -7.32
CA ALA A 245 -2.40 -18.68 -6.21
C ALA A 245 -2.07 -17.24 -6.62
N VAL A 246 -1.38 -17.06 -7.76
CA VAL A 246 -1.03 -15.72 -8.27
C VAL A 246 -2.29 -14.95 -8.66
N SER A 247 -3.22 -15.57 -9.38
CA SER A 247 -4.48 -14.91 -9.76
C SER A 247 -5.27 -14.47 -8.53
N LYS A 248 -5.34 -15.32 -7.49
CA LYS A 248 -6.06 -15.00 -6.25
C LYS A 248 -5.41 -13.85 -5.47
N VAL A 249 -4.08 -13.83 -5.37
CA VAL A 249 -3.34 -12.87 -4.49
C VAL A 249 -2.97 -11.60 -5.24
N ARG A 250 -2.76 -11.66 -6.58
CA ARG A 250 -2.28 -10.54 -7.40
C ARG A 250 -3.28 -10.04 -8.44
N GLY A 251 -4.39 -10.74 -8.63
CA GLY A 251 -5.43 -10.37 -9.61
C GLY A 251 -5.01 -10.53 -11.07
N MET A 252 -3.89 -11.20 -11.36
CA MET A 252 -3.34 -11.33 -12.72
C MET A 252 -2.68 -12.70 -12.93
N SER A 253 -2.34 -13.03 -14.19
CA SER A 253 -1.64 -14.27 -14.49
C SER A 253 -0.19 -14.23 -13.97
N LEU A 254 0.41 -15.41 -13.72
CA LEU A 254 1.81 -15.53 -13.31
C LEU A 254 2.77 -14.82 -14.28
N HIS A 255 2.56 -15.00 -15.59
CA HIS A 255 3.40 -14.39 -16.61
C HIS A 255 3.32 -12.85 -16.60
N GLN A 256 2.09 -12.30 -16.48
CA GLN A 256 1.90 -10.85 -16.35
C GLN A 256 2.57 -10.30 -15.09
N TYR A 257 2.43 -11.01 -13.97
CA TYR A 257 3.04 -10.61 -12.71
C TYR A 257 4.57 -10.57 -12.77
N ILE A 258 5.20 -11.64 -13.27
CA ILE A 258 6.66 -11.70 -13.40
C ILE A 258 7.17 -10.62 -14.36
N ARG A 259 6.50 -10.44 -15.51
CA ARG A 259 6.84 -9.40 -16.48
C ARG A 259 6.77 -8.00 -15.87
N LEU A 260 5.71 -7.71 -15.11
CA LEU A 260 5.54 -6.42 -14.43
C LEU A 260 6.67 -6.17 -13.42
N LYS A 261 7.01 -7.15 -12.58
CA LYS A 261 8.13 -7.05 -11.63
C LYS A 261 9.45 -6.75 -12.32
N ARG A 262 9.74 -7.45 -13.42
CA ARG A 262 10.97 -7.26 -14.20
C ARG A 262 11.03 -5.89 -14.87
N LEU A 263 9.91 -5.37 -15.36
CA LEU A 263 9.82 -4.01 -15.91
C LEU A 263 10.13 -2.96 -14.85
N TRP A 264 9.56 -3.09 -13.65
CA TRP A 264 9.85 -2.17 -12.54
C TRP A 264 11.29 -2.27 -12.05
N ALA A 265 11.86 -3.48 -11.98
CA ALA A 265 13.27 -3.67 -11.65
C ALA A 265 14.19 -3.04 -12.72
N THR A 266 13.82 -3.15 -14.01
CA THR A 266 14.56 -2.48 -15.09
C THR A 266 14.46 -0.96 -14.95
N ARG A 267 13.26 -0.40 -14.70
CA ARG A 267 13.05 1.04 -14.47
C ARG A 267 13.93 1.55 -13.33
N ALA A 268 13.94 0.86 -12.21
CA ALA A 268 14.77 1.22 -11.06
C ALA A 268 16.28 1.25 -11.41
N ARG A 269 16.74 0.33 -12.27
CA ARG A 269 18.12 0.32 -12.75
C ARG A 269 18.42 1.49 -13.71
N LEU A 270 17.48 1.82 -14.60
CA LEU A 270 17.61 2.95 -15.51
C LEU A 270 17.72 4.27 -14.75
N LEU A 271 16.88 4.46 -13.71
CA LEU A 271 16.91 5.65 -12.85
C LEU A 271 18.19 5.77 -12.03
N LYS A 272 18.79 4.63 -11.63
CA LYS A 272 20.12 4.66 -10.96
C LYS A 272 21.21 5.17 -11.88
N GLY A 273 21.06 5.10 -13.19
CA GLY A 273 22.07 5.54 -14.16
C GLY A 273 23.37 4.72 -14.06
N GLY A 274 24.51 5.36 -14.01
CA GLY A 274 25.80 4.68 -13.74
C GLY A 274 26.49 4.10 -14.98
N GLY A 275 26.31 4.74 -16.17
CA GLY A 275 26.98 4.32 -17.40
C GLY A 275 26.36 3.12 -18.12
N ALA A 276 25.34 2.50 -17.53
CA ALA A 276 24.63 1.38 -18.16
C ALA A 276 23.81 1.83 -19.38
N THR A 277 23.66 0.93 -20.35
CA THR A 277 22.76 1.14 -21.50
C THR A 277 21.38 0.57 -21.19
N VAL A 278 20.38 1.01 -21.97
CA VAL A 278 19.02 0.42 -21.90
C VAL A 278 19.07 -1.09 -22.07
N ALA A 279 19.82 -1.57 -23.07
CA ALA A 279 19.95 -3.00 -23.34
C ALA A 279 20.61 -3.76 -22.18
N THR A 280 21.62 -3.19 -21.56
CA THR A 280 22.28 -3.81 -20.38
C THR A 280 21.32 -3.93 -19.20
N CYS A 281 20.55 -2.88 -18.92
CA CYS A 281 19.55 -2.88 -17.84
C CYS A 281 18.44 -3.91 -18.09
N ALA A 282 17.94 -3.99 -19.32
CA ALA A 282 16.87 -4.91 -19.72
C ALA A 282 17.34 -6.38 -19.65
N ARG A 283 18.50 -6.68 -20.21
CA ARG A 283 19.10 -8.05 -20.16
C ARG A 283 19.34 -8.52 -18.73
N ALA A 284 19.77 -7.63 -17.87
CA ALA A 284 19.99 -7.94 -16.44
C ALA A 284 18.68 -8.29 -15.70
N GLN A 285 17.52 -8.11 -16.33
CA GLN A 285 16.20 -8.49 -15.83
C GLN A 285 15.53 -9.55 -16.74
N GLY A 286 16.31 -10.23 -17.58
CA GLY A 286 15.84 -11.35 -18.40
C GLY A 286 15.06 -10.95 -19.67
N PHE A 287 15.18 -9.70 -20.13
CA PHE A 287 14.65 -9.29 -21.42
C PHE A 287 15.68 -9.48 -22.53
N HIS A 288 15.45 -10.43 -23.42
CA HIS A 288 16.37 -10.75 -24.52
C HIS A 288 15.94 -10.09 -25.85
N HIS A 289 14.66 -9.87 -26.04
CA HIS A 289 14.09 -9.24 -27.25
C HIS A 289 13.81 -7.76 -27.00
N MET A 290 14.72 -6.89 -27.44
CA MET A 290 14.68 -5.46 -27.13
C MET A 290 13.46 -4.73 -27.71
N GLY A 291 12.94 -5.17 -28.86
CA GLY A 291 11.72 -4.60 -29.45
C GLY A 291 10.49 -4.87 -28.57
N GLU A 292 10.31 -6.12 -28.14
CA GLU A 292 9.21 -6.51 -27.24
C GLU A 292 9.33 -5.85 -25.88
N PHE A 293 10.55 -5.76 -25.34
CA PHE A 293 10.83 -5.04 -24.10
C PHE A 293 10.44 -3.57 -24.23
N ALA A 294 10.88 -2.86 -25.29
CA ALA A 294 10.58 -1.45 -25.47
C ALA A 294 9.08 -1.19 -25.64
N ALA A 295 8.36 -2.08 -26.35
CA ALA A 295 6.91 -2.01 -26.49
C ALA A 295 6.21 -2.21 -25.13
N ALA A 296 6.61 -3.23 -24.36
CA ALA A 296 6.07 -3.50 -23.04
C ALA A 296 6.35 -2.38 -22.05
N TYR A 297 7.56 -1.81 -22.10
CA TYR A 297 7.96 -0.70 -21.25
C TYR A 297 7.10 0.54 -21.51
N ARG A 298 6.93 0.92 -22.80
CA ARG A 298 6.06 2.04 -23.17
C ARG A 298 4.60 1.82 -22.79
N ALA A 299 4.10 0.59 -22.96
CA ALA A 299 2.72 0.26 -22.57
C ALA A 299 2.51 0.39 -21.04
N THR A 300 3.56 0.12 -20.24
CA THR A 300 3.47 0.15 -18.75
C THR A 300 3.74 1.55 -18.21
N PHE A 301 4.73 2.26 -18.74
CA PHE A 301 5.22 3.52 -18.15
C PHE A 301 4.88 4.76 -18.99
N HIS A 302 4.33 4.59 -20.19
CA HIS A 302 3.99 5.65 -21.15
C HIS A 302 5.18 6.56 -21.53
N GLU A 303 6.38 6.05 -21.35
CA GLU A 303 7.64 6.69 -21.77
C GLU A 303 8.58 5.64 -22.37
N ALA A 304 9.57 6.06 -23.16
CA ALA A 304 10.57 5.14 -23.65
C ALA A 304 11.61 4.81 -22.54
N PRO A 305 12.22 3.61 -22.55
CA PRO A 305 13.30 3.28 -21.62
C PRO A 305 14.49 4.24 -21.67
N SER A 306 14.74 4.84 -22.86
CA SER A 306 15.77 5.88 -23.06
C SER A 306 15.48 7.15 -22.27
N ASP A 307 14.21 7.53 -22.16
CA ASP A 307 13.79 8.76 -21.48
C ASP A 307 13.99 8.61 -19.98
N THR A 308 13.61 7.44 -19.45
CA THR A 308 13.89 7.07 -18.04
C THR A 308 15.40 7.10 -17.74
N LEU A 309 16.23 6.56 -18.64
CA LEU A 309 17.68 6.55 -18.48
C LEU A 309 18.27 7.98 -18.52
N ALA A 310 17.76 8.82 -19.42
CA ALA A 310 18.18 10.23 -19.52
C ALA A 310 17.87 10.98 -18.22
N ARG A 311 16.66 10.80 -17.66
CA ARG A 311 16.25 11.37 -16.36
C ARG A 311 17.14 10.87 -15.21
N GLY A 312 17.45 9.59 -15.15
CA GLY A 312 18.37 9.03 -14.15
C GLY A 312 19.79 9.61 -14.20
N ARG A 313 20.26 9.98 -15.40
CA ARG A 313 21.55 10.67 -15.57
C ARG A 313 21.51 12.11 -15.08
N GLN A 314 20.42 12.84 -15.34
CA GLN A 314 20.23 14.22 -14.90
C GLN A 314 20.18 14.34 -13.37
N ILE A 315 19.51 13.42 -12.67
CA ILE A 315 19.43 13.42 -11.20
C ILE A 315 20.83 13.27 -10.55
N ARG A 316 21.80 12.68 -11.25
CA ARG A 316 23.16 12.47 -10.75
C ARG A 316 24.16 13.58 -11.05
N LEU A 317 23.86 14.47 -11.97
CA LEU A 317 24.71 15.64 -12.21
C LEU A 317 24.45 16.62 -11.06
N PRO A 318 25.48 17.00 -10.26
CA PRO A 318 25.32 18.04 -9.25
C PRO A 318 24.85 19.32 -9.99
N ALA A 319 23.90 20.01 -9.42
CA ALA A 319 23.54 21.35 -9.89
C ALA A 319 24.82 22.19 -9.88
N SER A 320 25.24 22.65 -11.05
CA SER A 320 26.42 23.50 -11.26
C SER A 320 26.20 24.87 -10.66
#